data_df94d0aad04994aa73e6face6c8590f8
#
_entry.id   df94d0aad04994aa73e6face6c8590f8
#
_cell.length_a   1.000
_cell.length_b   1.000
_cell.length_c   1.000
_cell.angle_alpha   90.00
_cell.angle_beta   90.00
_cell.angle_gamma   90.00
#
_symmetry.space_group_name_H-M   'P 1'
#
loop_
_entity.id
_entity.type
_entity.pdbx_description
1 polymer ?
#
loop_
_entity_poly.entity_id
_entity_poly.type
_entity_poly.pdbx_seq_one_letter_code
_entity_poly.pdbx_strand_id
1 'polypeptide(L)'
;MKQYIGTKLIEAEPAFRCTDNQMRVDIIIDPDEAATYYKSEEGYRVRYPDGYESWSPKETFEKAYLPLNINEELGTSAPSIGAKMVDDFIAETWTTTLGDKTTVVRAVLRNGFEIVESSSCVSLENYDEDMGRGICM
;
A
#
# COMPACT_ATOMS: atom_id res chain seq x y z
N MET A 1 20.34 1.26 -18.28
CA MET A 1 19.75 0.23 -17.39
C MET A 1 18.25 0.13 -17.65
N LYS A 2 17.72 -1.09 -17.63
CA LYS A 2 16.28 -1.32 -17.77
C LYS A 2 15.61 -1.23 -16.39
N GLN A 3 14.40 -0.71 -16.34
CA GLN A 3 13.58 -0.69 -15.14
C GLN A 3 12.67 -1.93 -15.10
N TYR A 4 12.44 -2.45 -13.91
CA TYR A 4 11.58 -3.61 -13.68
C TYR A 4 10.62 -3.28 -12.53
N ILE A 5 9.38 -3.74 -12.64
CA ILE A 5 8.38 -3.66 -11.59
C ILE A 5 7.88 -5.04 -11.24
N GLY A 6 7.59 -5.28 -9.97
CA GLY A 6 7.00 -6.52 -9.49
C GLY A 6 6.29 -6.31 -8.16
N THR A 7 5.43 -7.23 -7.81
CA THR A 7 4.82 -7.32 -6.48
C THR A 7 5.55 -8.36 -5.65
N LYS A 8 5.76 -8.07 -4.35
CA LYS A 8 6.45 -8.97 -3.43
C LYS A 8 5.66 -9.12 -2.13
N LEU A 9 5.57 -10.37 -1.68
CA LEU A 9 5.23 -10.66 -0.30
C LEU A 9 6.51 -10.56 0.53
N ILE A 10 6.48 -9.79 1.61
CA ILE A 10 7.62 -9.56 2.49
C ILE A 10 7.22 -9.75 3.94
N GLU A 11 8.18 -10.01 4.78
CA GLU A 11 8.05 -9.91 6.23
C GLU A 11 8.69 -8.62 6.71
N ALA A 12 8.10 -7.96 7.69
CA ALA A 12 8.66 -6.75 8.26
C ALA A 12 8.31 -6.59 9.74
N GLU A 13 9.20 -5.95 10.46
CA GLU A 13 9.01 -5.58 11.86
C GLU A 13 9.51 -4.15 12.10
N PRO A 14 8.94 -3.43 13.07
CA PRO A 14 9.45 -2.11 13.44
C PRO A 14 10.92 -2.20 13.87
N ALA A 15 11.75 -1.29 13.33
CA ALA A 15 13.16 -1.22 13.66
C ALA A 15 13.70 0.19 13.44
N PHE A 16 14.70 0.58 14.21
CA PHE A 16 15.36 1.88 14.11
C PHE A 16 16.69 1.75 13.41
N ARG A 17 17.00 2.73 12.58
CA ARG A 17 18.35 2.91 12.03
C ARG A 17 19.10 3.92 12.87
N CYS A 18 20.25 3.53 13.39
CA CYS A 18 21.14 4.39 14.18
C CYS A 18 22.53 4.35 13.58
N THR A 19 23.27 5.45 13.74
CA THR A 19 24.69 5.49 13.38
C THR A 19 25.52 5.16 14.62
N ASP A 20 26.33 4.11 14.54
CA ASP A 20 27.35 3.84 15.52
C ASP A 20 28.54 4.77 15.26
N ASN A 21 28.72 5.76 16.14
CA ASN A 21 29.78 6.76 16.01
C ASN A 21 31.19 6.18 16.15
N GLN A 22 31.35 5.02 16.78
CA GLN A 22 32.66 4.37 16.94
C GLN A 22 33.07 3.62 15.67
N MET A 23 32.10 2.91 15.09
CA MET A 23 32.31 2.09 13.87
C MET A 23 32.04 2.87 12.57
N ARG A 24 31.38 4.02 12.64
CA ARG A 24 30.93 4.83 11.49
C ARG A 24 30.06 4.07 10.50
N VAL A 25 29.27 3.13 10.99
CA VAL A 25 28.34 2.34 10.22
C VAL A 25 26.92 2.52 10.76
N ASP A 26 25.95 2.39 9.86
CA ASP A 26 24.56 2.36 10.25
C ASP A 26 24.20 0.97 10.76
N ILE A 27 23.54 0.92 11.91
CA ILE A 27 23.04 -0.32 12.51
C ILE A 27 21.52 -0.29 12.59
N ILE A 28 20.89 -1.45 12.46
CA ILE A 28 19.46 -1.63 12.60
C ILE A 28 19.22 -2.29 13.96
N ILE A 29 18.44 -1.64 14.80
CA ILE A 29 18.15 -2.07 16.17
C ILE A 29 16.66 -2.15 16.42
N ASP A 30 16.29 -2.95 17.41
CA ASP A 30 14.90 -3.07 17.85
C ASP A 30 14.43 -1.80 18.59
N PRO A 31 13.11 -1.54 18.62
CA PRO A 31 12.56 -0.33 19.26
C PRO A 31 12.98 -0.15 20.72
N ASP A 32 13.11 -1.25 21.47
CA ASP A 32 13.49 -1.22 22.89
C ASP A 32 14.94 -0.73 23.10
N GLU A 33 15.81 -0.94 22.12
CA GLU A 33 17.22 -0.51 22.17
C GLU A 33 17.41 0.92 21.66
N ALA A 34 16.46 1.46 20.92
CA ALA A 34 16.57 2.77 20.27
C ALA A 34 16.81 3.93 21.26
N ALA A 35 16.27 3.82 22.47
CA ALA A 35 16.42 4.83 23.52
C ALA A 35 17.87 5.05 23.97
N THR A 36 18.80 4.13 23.70
CA THR A 36 20.21 4.21 24.07
C THR A 36 21.05 5.00 23.06
N TYR A 37 20.48 5.33 21.89
CA TYR A 37 21.18 6.02 20.81
C TYR A 37 20.70 7.47 20.65
N TYR A 38 21.64 8.38 20.51
CA TYR A 38 21.36 9.82 20.43
C TYR A 38 20.62 10.23 19.15
N LYS A 39 20.86 9.54 18.02
CA LYS A 39 20.17 9.78 16.76
C LYS A 39 19.70 8.45 16.19
N SER A 40 18.38 8.27 16.22
CA SER A 40 17.72 7.11 15.62
C SER A 40 16.63 7.56 14.66
N GLU A 41 16.47 6.85 13.56
CA GLU A 41 15.41 7.04 12.58
C GLU A 41 14.46 5.85 12.63
N GLU A 42 13.17 6.12 12.79
CA GLU A 42 12.12 5.10 12.85
C GLU A 42 11.84 4.51 11.48
N GLY A 43 11.72 3.20 11.41
CA GLY A 43 11.41 2.48 10.18
C GLY A 43 11.10 1.03 10.41
N TYR A 44 11.38 0.22 9.42
CA TYR A 44 11.11 -1.21 9.40
C TYR A 44 12.31 -2.02 8.91
N ARG A 45 12.62 -3.11 9.62
CA ARG A 45 13.47 -4.18 9.09
C ARG A 45 12.61 -5.02 8.16
N VAL A 46 13.03 -5.17 6.92
CA VAL A 46 12.30 -5.87 5.86
C VAL A 46 13.09 -7.10 5.45
N ARG A 47 12.43 -8.26 5.48
CA ARG A 47 12.99 -9.52 4.98
C ARG A 47 12.28 -9.94 3.71
N TYR A 48 13.06 -10.17 2.67
CA TYR A 48 12.59 -10.65 1.38
C TYR A 48 12.54 -12.19 1.31
N PRO A 49 11.77 -12.77 0.36
CA PRO A 49 11.63 -14.23 0.26
C PRO A 49 12.94 -15.01 0.07
N ASP A 50 13.97 -14.36 -0.47
CA ASP A 50 15.32 -14.92 -0.66
C ASP A 50 16.20 -14.85 0.60
N GLY A 51 15.66 -14.31 1.70
CA GLY A 51 16.37 -14.12 2.97
C GLY A 51 17.16 -12.83 3.08
N TYR A 52 17.22 -12.02 2.02
CA TYR A 52 17.86 -10.71 2.08
C TYR A 52 17.09 -9.78 3.04
N GLU A 53 17.82 -9.02 3.84
CA GLU A 53 17.26 -8.05 4.76
C GLU A 53 17.71 -6.62 4.41
N SER A 54 16.79 -5.68 4.57
CA SER A 54 17.06 -4.25 4.43
C SER A 54 16.28 -3.46 5.48
N TRP A 55 16.57 -2.17 5.56
CA TRP A 55 15.80 -1.25 6.37
C TRP A 55 15.12 -0.21 5.47
N SER A 56 13.89 0.16 5.82
CA SER A 56 13.10 1.18 5.12
C SER A 56 12.58 2.23 6.09
N PRO A 57 12.63 3.52 5.74
CA PRO A 57 12.01 4.58 6.54
C PRO A 57 10.51 4.32 6.71
N LYS A 58 9.97 4.67 7.89
CA LYS A 58 8.57 4.42 8.25
C LYS A 58 7.58 4.92 7.20
N GLU A 59 7.67 6.18 6.81
CA GLU A 59 6.73 6.75 5.84
C GLU A 59 6.80 6.06 4.46
N THR A 60 7.99 5.75 3.99
CA THR A 60 8.21 5.07 2.72
C THR A 60 7.62 3.67 2.76
N PHE A 61 7.82 2.94 3.85
CA PHE A 61 7.30 1.60 4.03
C PHE A 61 5.77 1.58 4.10
N GLU A 62 5.18 2.43 4.94
CA GLU A 62 3.73 2.48 5.16
C GLU A 62 2.94 2.95 3.93
N LYS A 63 3.56 3.73 3.03
CA LYS A 63 2.96 4.07 1.73
C LYS A 63 2.95 2.91 0.74
N ALA A 64 3.93 2.03 0.81
CA ALA A 64 4.12 0.95 -0.17
C ALA A 64 3.50 -0.38 0.25
N TYR A 65 3.35 -0.63 1.54
CA TYR A 65 2.94 -1.92 2.08
C TYR A 65 1.79 -1.79 3.07
N LEU A 66 0.88 -2.76 3.02
CA LEU A 66 -0.18 -2.97 4.01
C LEU A 66 0.02 -4.31 4.71
N PRO A 67 -0.25 -4.40 6.03
CA PRO A 67 -0.18 -5.67 6.73
C PRO A 67 -1.22 -6.65 6.18
N LEU A 68 -0.82 -7.89 5.97
CA LEU A 68 -1.75 -8.98 5.69
C LEU A 68 -2.43 -9.42 6.99
N ASN A 69 -3.75 -9.33 7.01
CA ASN A 69 -4.56 -9.76 8.12
C ASN A 69 -5.31 -11.06 7.80
N ILE A 70 -5.82 -11.72 8.83
CA ILE A 70 -6.72 -12.84 8.67
C ILE A 70 -8.06 -12.30 8.15
N ASN A 71 -8.56 -12.92 7.07
CA ASN A 71 -9.89 -12.62 6.56
C ASN A 71 -10.89 -13.62 7.16
N GLU A 72 -11.64 -13.18 8.15
CA GLU A 72 -12.63 -14.01 8.89
C GLU A 72 -13.73 -14.56 7.97
N GLU A 73 -14.05 -13.85 6.88
CA GLU A 73 -15.08 -14.29 5.91
C GLU A 73 -14.69 -15.56 5.15
N LEU A 74 -13.41 -15.87 5.06
CA LEU A 74 -12.92 -17.07 4.37
C LEU A 74 -12.84 -18.31 5.25
N GLY A 75 -13.14 -18.20 6.56
CA GLY A 75 -13.09 -19.31 7.50
C GLY A 75 -11.71 -19.97 7.64
N THR A 76 -10.64 -19.26 7.32
CA THR A 76 -9.24 -19.71 7.42
C THR A 76 -8.46 -18.79 8.36
N SER A 77 -7.48 -19.37 9.06
CA SER A 77 -6.54 -18.59 9.88
C SER A 77 -5.33 -18.06 9.11
N ALA A 78 -5.22 -18.38 7.82
CA ALA A 78 -4.13 -17.88 7.00
C ALA A 78 -4.33 -16.40 6.64
N PRO A 79 -3.28 -15.58 6.64
CA PRO A 79 -3.34 -14.20 6.15
C PRO A 79 -3.78 -14.16 4.69
N SER A 80 -4.68 -13.24 4.35
CA SER A 80 -5.24 -13.14 3.01
C SER A 80 -5.61 -11.69 2.67
N ILE A 81 -5.81 -11.41 1.38
CA ILE A 81 -6.26 -10.12 0.89
C ILE A 81 -7.79 -10.11 0.90
N GLY A 82 -8.38 -9.27 1.77
CA GLY A 82 -9.82 -9.06 1.82
C GLY A 82 -10.27 -7.78 1.11
N ALA A 83 -11.58 -7.63 0.90
CA ALA A 83 -12.17 -6.44 0.27
C ALA A 83 -11.78 -5.14 1.01
N LYS A 84 -11.84 -5.15 2.34
CA LYS A 84 -11.44 -3.99 3.16
C LYS A 84 -9.99 -3.59 2.92
N MET A 85 -9.08 -4.55 2.74
CA MET A 85 -7.67 -4.27 2.47
C MET A 85 -7.49 -3.60 1.11
N VAL A 86 -8.26 -4.02 0.11
CA VAL A 86 -8.28 -3.37 -1.22
C VAL A 86 -8.79 -1.94 -1.09
N ASP A 87 -9.87 -1.70 -0.36
CA ASP A 87 -10.40 -0.37 -0.13
C ASP A 87 -9.40 0.53 0.62
N ASP A 88 -8.71 0.00 1.62
CA ASP A 88 -7.70 0.72 2.41
C ASP A 88 -6.45 1.08 1.55
N PHE A 89 -6.22 0.37 0.46
CA PHE A 89 -5.13 0.67 -0.46
C PHE A 89 -5.43 1.82 -1.42
N ILE A 90 -6.71 2.18 -1.57
CA ILE A 90 -7.15 3.34 -2.35
C ILE A 90 -7.02 4.61 -1.51
N ALA A 91 -6.16 5.54 -1.92
CA ALA A 91 -5.94 6.78 -1.20
C ALA A 91 -7.04 7.80 -1.48
N GLU A 92 -7.44 7.95 -2.74
CA GLU A 92 -8.52 8.85 -3.15
C GLU A 92 -9.20 8.36 -4.43
N THR A 93 -10.45 8.78 -4.60
CA THR A 93 -11.23 8.52 -5.82
C THR A 93 -11.85 9.81 -6.33
N TRP A 94 -11.97 9.90 -7.63
CA TRP A 94 -12.65 10.99 -8.31
C TRP A 94 -13.58 10.42 -9.37
N THR A 95 -14.81 10.91 -9.41
CA THR A 95 -15.86 10.43 -10.31
C THR A 95 -16.43 11.59 -11.11
N THR A 96 -16.62 11.41 -12.40
CA THR A 96 -17.27 12.36 -13.27
C THR A 96 -18.09 11.67 -14.35
N THR A 97 -19.01 12.42 -14.94
CA THR A 97 -19.76 12.02 -16.13
C THR A 97 -19.07 12.57 -17.36
N LEU A 98 -18.68 11.70 -18.28
CA LEU A 98 -18.15 12.07 -19.58
C LEU A 98 -19.27 11.95 -20.62
N GLY A 99 -19.59 13.08 -21.28
CA GLY A 99 -20.77 13.17 -22.14
C GLY A 99 -22.06 13.05 -21.33
N ASP A 100 -23.04 12.30 -21.85
CA ASP A 100 -24.39 12.26 -21.27
C ASP A 100 -24.64 11.02 -20.39
N LYS A 101 -23.90 9.95 -20.57
CA LYS A 101 -24.24 8.64 -19.98
C LYS A 101 -23.02 7.73 -19.67
N THR A 102 -21.86 8.29 -19.60
CA THR A 102 -20.63 7.57 -19.25
C THR A 102 -20.08 8.05 -17.93
N THR A 103 -19.92 7.15 -16.98
CA THR A 103 -19.23 7.43 -15.72
C THR A 103 -17.76 7.07 -15.85
N VAL A 104 -16.89 7.98 -15.42
CA VAL A 104 -15.44 7.76 -15.34
C VAL A 104 -15.02 7.87 -13.89
N VAL A 105 -14.30 6.88 -13.39
CA VAL A 105 -13.73 6.85 -12.04
C VAL A 105 -12.21 6.80 -12.14
N ARG A 106 -11.55 7.72 -11.46
CA ARG A 106 -10.11 7.71 -11.25
C ARG A 106 -9.84 7.35 -9.80
N ALA A 107 -9.06 6.32 -9.56
CA ALA A 107 -8.58 5.93 -8.25
C ALA A 107 -7.08 6.14 -8.16
N VAL A 108 -6.62 6.76 -7.08
CA VAL A 108 -5.20 6.91 -6.76
C VAL A 108 -4.88 5.99 -5.60
N LEU A 109 -3.93 5.09 -5.80
CA LEU A 109 -3.48 4.15 -4.79
C LEU A 109 -2.47 4.79 -3.85
N ARG A 110 -2.27 4.20 -2.68
CA ARG A 110 -1.33 4.71 -1.65
C ARG A 110 0.11 4.84 -2.15
N ASN A 111 0.52 4.02 -3.11
CA ASN A 111 1.83 4.08 -3.76
C ASN A 111 1.93 5.12 -4.88
N GLY A 112 0.86 5.89 -5.13
CA GLY A 112 0.79 6.89 -6.19
C GLY A 112 0.39 6.37 -7.56
N PHE A 113 0.13 5.07 -7.72
CA PHE A 113 -0.36 4.51 -8.97
C PHE A 113 -1.81 4.93 -9.22
N GLU A 114 -2.16 5.20 -10.47
CA GLU A 114 -3.48 5.63 -10.87
C GLU A 114 -4.17 4.57 -11.74
N ILE A 115 -5.45 4.35 -11.45
CA ILE A 115 -6.33 3.49 -12.24
C ILE A 115 -7.52 4.32 -12.70
N VAL A 116 -7.86 4.23 -13.98
CA VAL A 116 -9.03 4.89 -14.56
C VAL A 116 -9.91 3.83 -15.21
N GLU A 117 -11.16 3.80 -14.79
CA GLU A 117 -12.19 2.92 -15.34
C GLU A 117 -13.42 3.72 -15.76
N SER A 118 -14.18 3.18 -16.70
CA SER A 118 -15.42 3.80 -17.18
C SER A 118 -16.52 2.77 -17.36
N SER A 119 -17.75 3.22 -17.16
CA SER A 119 -18.96 2.49 -17.51
C SER A 119 -19.94 3.40 -18.23
N SER A 120 -20.66 2.83 -19.21
CA SER A 120 -21.63 3.58 -19.99
C SER A 120 -23.01 2.92 -19.92
N CYS A 121 -24.04 3.77 -19.80
CA CYS A 121 -25.43 3.34 -19.89
C CYS A 121 -25.89 3.30 -21.34
N VAL A 122 -26.72 2.33 -21.69
CA VAL A 122 -27.28 2.23 -23.05
C VAL A 122 -28.27 3.36 -23.33
N SER A 123 -29.06 3.74 -22.34
CA SER A 123 -30.08 4.78 -22.43
C SER A 123 -29.79 5.92 -21.47
N LEU A 124 -29.89 7.17 -21.94
CA LEU A 124 -29.74 8.37 -21.10
C LEU A 124 -30.76 8.39 -19.95
N GLU A 125 -31.99 7.93 -20.19
CA GLU A 125 -33.06 7.90 -19.18
C GLU A 125 -32.74 6.99 -17.98
N ASN A 126 -31.90 5.95 -18.19
CA ASN A 126 -31.50 5.00 -17.16
C ASN A 126 -30.13 5.31 -16.59
N TYR A 127 -29.50 6.43 -16.96
CA TYR A 127 -28.20 6.80 -16.45
C TYR A 127 -28.27 7.19 -14.97
N ASP A 128 -27.38 6.62 -14.20
CA ASP A 128 -27.16 6.91 -12.79
C ASP A 128 -25.65 6.91 -12.52
N GLU A 129 -25.11 8.04 -12.12
CA GLU A 129 -23.67 8.20 -11.85
C GLU A 129 -23.22 7.33 -10.69
N ASP A 130 -24.00 7.21 -9.63
CA ASP A 130 -23.65 6.40 -8.47
C ASP A 130 -23.59 4.92 -8.81
N MET A 131 -24.54 4.43 -9.63
CA MET A 131 -24.53 3.08 -10.13
C MET A 131 -23.32 2.84 -11.05
N GLY A 132 -23.02 3.78 -11.95
CA GLY A 132 -21.86 3.72 -12.82
C GLY A 132 -20.55 3.67 -12.05
N ARG A 133 -20.44 4.47 -10.99
CA ARG A 133 -19.30 4.44 -10.07
C ARG A 133 -19.16 3.07 -9.39
N GLY A 134 -20.25 2.50 -8.90
CA GLY A 134 -20.25 1.18 -8.28
C GLY A 134 -19.79 0.06 -9.21
N ILE A 135 -20.07 0.18 -10.52
CA ILE A 135 -19.58 -0.76 -11.54
C ILE A 135 -18.07 -0.62 -11.76
N CYS A 136 -17.54 0.61 -11.75
CA CYS A 136 -16.10 0.90 -11.92
C CYS A 136 -15.26 0.50 -10.71
N MET A 137 -15.84 0.58 -9.52
CA MET A 137 -15.15 0.24 -8.26
C MET A 137 -15.11 -1.26 -8.00
#